data_aaa228d40376c5594b2ccc2e967447dc
#
_entry.id   aaa228d40376c5594b2ccc2e967447dc
#
_cell.length_a   1.000
_cell.length_b   1.000
_cell.length_c   1.000
_cell.angle_alpha   90.00
_cell.angle_beta   90.00
_cell.angle_gamma   90.00
#
_symmetry.space_group_name_H-M   'P 1'
#
loop_
_entity.id
_entity.type
_entity.pdbx_description
1 polymer ?
#
loop_
_entity_poly.entity_id
_entity_poly.type
_entity_poly.pdbx_seq_one_letter_code
_entity_poly.pdbx_strand_id
1 'polypeptide(L)'
;MRVFALADLHLSGSVNKPMDVFGPTWDNHLARIREAWLETVGEEDLVLIPGDVSWAMHLAEAKTDLCTIASFPGKKLILRGNHDYWWNSLAKVRGALPEGMYALQNDAFVFGDVAIAGSRGWTCPGSVGFDEAAD
;
A
#
# COMPACT_ATOMS: atom_id res chain seq x y z
N MET A 1 -4.05 7.37 -19.51
CA MET A 1 -3.75 6.86 -18.15
C MET A 1 -2.25 6.69 -18.02
N ARG A 2 -1.66 7.32 -17.04
CA ARG A 2 -0.27 7.09 -16.66
C ARG A 2 -0.24 6.14 -15.47
N VAL A 3 0.84 5.38 -15.32
CA VAL A 3 1.03 4.45 -14.19
C VAL A 3 2.23 4.90 -13.38
N PHE A 4 2.02 5.11 -12.10
CA PHE A 4 3.06 5.48 -11.14
C PHE A 4 3.24 4.36 -10.12
N ALA A 5 4.39 4.28 -9.49
CA ALA A 5 4.65 3.34 -8.40
C ALA A 5 5.34 4.05 -7.25
N LEU A 6 4.85 3.79 -6.04
CA LEU A 6 5.42 4.32 -4.80
C LEU A 6 5.16 3.34 -3.66
N ALA A 7 6.21 2.73 -3.16
CA ALA A 7 6.15 1.78 -2.05
C ALA A 7 6.58 2.41 -0.73
N ASP A 8 6.39 1.66 0.35
CA ASP A 8 6.95 1.98 1.66
C ASP A 8 6.50 3.33 2.22
N LEU A 9 5.19 3.57 2.15
CA LEU A 9 4.59 4.81 2.66
C LEU A 9 4.72 4.89 4.18
N HIS A 10 4.64 3.76 4.87
CA HIS A 10 4.76 3.66 6.32
C HIS A 10 3.93 4.69 7.07
N LEU A 11 2.65 4.79 6.72
CA LEU A 11 1.75 5.71 7.38
C LEU A 11 1.43 5.26 8.81
N SER A 12 1.18 6.20 9.68
CA SER A 12 0.94 5.94 11.09
C SER A 12 -0.17 6.83 11.68
N GLY A 13 -1.23 7.02 10.90
CA GLY A 13 -2.33 7.93 11.27
C GLY A 13 -3.08 7.53 12.53
N SER A 14 -3.12 6.23 12.86
CA SER A 14 -3.82 5.71 14.05
C SER A 14 -2.89 5.07 15.08
N VAL A 15 -1.57 5.04 14.82
CA VAL A 15 -0.58 4.43 15.72
C VAL A 15 0.60 5.38 15.92
N ASN A 16 1.27 5.27 17.07
CA ASN A 16 2.42 6.12 17.39
C ASN A 16 3.71 5.47 16.92
N LYS A 17 3.96 5.51 15.63
CA LYS A 17 5.20 5.02 15.01
C LYS A 17 5.72 6.02 13.97
N PRO A 18 6.21 7.19 14.40
CA PRO A 18 6.70 8.20 13.47
C PRO A 18 7.98 7.73 12.78
N MET A 19 8.07 7.96 11.47
CA MET A 19 9.22 7.56 10.68
C MET A 19 10.40 8.52 10.79
N ASP A 20 10.22 9.71 11.30
CA ASP A 20 11.27 10.73 11.49
C ASP A 20 12.38 10.27 12.44
N VAL A 21 12.13 9.26 13.27
CA VAL A 21 13.17 8.62 14.11
C VAL A 21 14.29 7.98 13.28
N PHE A 22 14.04 7.68 11.99
CA PHE A 22 15.03 7.10 11.07
C PHE A 22 15.84 8.16 10.32
N GLY A 23 15.65 9.42 10.62
CA GLY A 23 16.45 10.52 10.08
C GLY A 23 15.62 11.62 9.42
N PRO A 24 16.27 12.75 9.05
CA PRO A 24 15.57 13.93 8.53
C PRO A 24 14.91 13.70 7.16
N THR A 25 15.29 12.68 6.41
CA THR A 25 14.65 12.31 5.15
C THR A 25 13.16 11.96 5.35
N TRP A 26 12.79 11.50 6.54
CA TRP A 26 11.43 11.11 6.88
C TRP A 26 10.61 12.24 7.53
N ASP A 27 11.21 13.40 7.74
CA ASP A 27 10.48 14.54 8.33
C ASP A 27 9.32 14.95 7.45
N ASN A 28 8.12 15.00 8.04
CA ASN A 28 6.87 15.35 7.33
C ASN A 28 6.63 14.50 6.08
N HIS A 29 7.01 13.23 6.10
CA HIS A 29 6.96 12.39 4.89
C HIS A 29 5.55 12.30 4.29
N LEU A 30 4.50 12.21 5.10
CA LEU A 30 3.11 12.18 4.57
C LEU A 30 2.75 13.46 3.84
N ALA A 31 3.09 14.63 4.41
CA ALA A 31 2.80 15.91 3.77
C ALA A 31 3.56 16.06 2.45
N ARG A 32 4.80 15.61 2.40
CA ARG A 32 5.63 15.62 1.19
C ARG A 32 5.13 14.66 0.12
N ILE A 33 4.71 13.47 0.52
CA ILE A 33 4.08 12.49 -0.38
C ILE A 33 2.80 13.09 -0.97
N ARG A 34 1.95 13.66 -0.12
CA ARG A 34 0.69 14.27 -0.54
C ARG A 34 0.92 15.39 -1.55
N GLU A 35 1.85 16.29 -1.27
CA GLU A 35 2.18 17.41 -2.16
C GLU A 35 2.63 16.90 -3.53
N ALA A 36 3.61 15.98 -3.57
CA ALA A 36 4.10 15.40 -4.81
C ALA A 36 3.01 14.64 -5.58
N TRP A 37 2.15 13.93 -4.85
CA TRP A 37 1.04 13.20 -5.45
C TRP A 37 0.05 14.13 -6.12
N LEU A 38 -0.36 15.19 -5.43
CA LEU A 38 -1.31 16.18 -5.97
C LEU A 38 -0.76 16.92 -7.20
N GLU A 39 0.55 17.14 -7.25
CA GLU A 39 1.20 17.79 -8.39
C GLU A 39 1.36 16.86 -9.61
N THR A 40 1.44 15.55 -9.38
CA THR A 40 1.90 14.58 -10.39
C THR A 40 0.78 13.71 -10.93
N VAL A 41 -0.10 13.22 -10.05
CA VAL A 41 -1.10 12.20 -10.38
C VAL A 41 -2.45 12.84 -10.67
N GLY A 42 -3.05 12.47 -11.80
CA GLY A 42 -4.41 12.89 -12.17
C GLY A 42 -5.45 11.83 -11.80
N GLU A 43 -6.73 12.20 -11.87
CA GLU A 43 -7.85 11.32 -11.52
C GLU A 43 -7.95 10.06 -12.38
N GLU A 44 -7.42 10.11 -13.61
CA GLU A 44 -7.45 8.98 -14.53
C GLU A 44 -6.18 8.11 -14.48
N ASP A 45 -5.23 8.47 -13.63
CA ASP A 45 -3.99 7.73 -13.48
C ASP A 45 -4.13 6.57 -12.50
N LEU A 46 -3.18 5.64 -12.55
CA LEU A 46 -3.08 4.49 -11.66
C LEU A 46 -1.80 4.59 -10.84
N VAL A 47 -1.92 4.40 -9.53
CA VAL A 47 -0.77 4.34 -8.62
C VAL A 47 -0.64 2.94 -8.04
N LEU A 48 0.48 2.31 -8.26
CA LEU A 48 0.84 1.02 -7.67
C LEU A 48 1.54 1.27 -6.34
N ILE A 49 1.07 0.62 -5.29
CA ILE A 49 1.65 0.73 -3.94
C ILE A 49 2.09 -0.66 -3.48
N PRO A 50 3.32 -1.07 -3.85
CA PRO A 50 3.79 -2.43 -3.60
C PRO A 50 4.27 -2.67 -2.17
N GLY A 51 3.41 -2.40 -1.20
CA GLY A 51 3.58 -2.82 0.19
C GLY A 51 4.08 -1.76 1.15
N ASP A 52 4.10 -2.14 2.42
CA ASP A 52 4.46 -1.31 3.57
C ASP A 52 3.68 0.00 3.62
N VAL A 53 2.37 -0.14 3.53
CA VAL A 53 1.42 0.97 3.42
C VAL A 53 1.24 1.66 4.78
N SER A 54 1.04 0.88 5.84
CA SER A 54 0.70 1.39 7.16
C SER A 54 1.32 0.55 8.28
N TRP A 55 1.72 1.23 9.36
CA TRP A 55 2.18 0.61 10.59
C TRP A 55 1.06 0.09 11.50
N ALA A 56 -0.20 0.20 11.10
CA ALA A 56 -1.32 -0.32 11.88
C ALA A 56 -1.14 -1.82 12.17
N MET A 57 -1.62 -2.25 13.32
CA MET A 57 -1.56 -3.67 13.72
C MET A 57 -2.85 -4.40 13.37
N HIS A 58 -3.94 -3.68 13.18
CA HIS A 58 -5.27 -4.21 12.90
C HIS A 58 -5.93 -3.47 11.75
N LEU A 59 -6.78 -4.15 11.00
CA LEU A 59 -7.46 -3.58 9.84
C LEU A 59 -8.29 -2.33 10.19
N ALA A 60 -8.96 -2.34 11.34
CA ALA A 60 -9.74 -1.18 11.80
C ALA A 60 -8.87 0.09 11.95
N GLU A 61 -7.64 -0.07 12.43
CA GLU A 61 -6.68 1.03 12.57
C GLU A 61 -6.14 1.48 11.20
N ALA A 62 -5.89 0.52 10.30
CA ALA A 62 -5.38 0.80 8.96
C ALA A 62 -6.35 1.62 8.12
N LYS A 63 -7.65 1.57 8.41
CA LYS A 63 -8.66 2.34 7.68
C LYS A 63 -8.37 3.83 7.64
N THR A 64 -7.79 4.39 8.69
CA THR A 64 -7.38 5.80 8.72
C THR A 64 -6.40 6.10 7.60
N ASP A 65 -5.36 5.28 7.46
CA ASP A 65 -4.33 5.46 6.44
C ASP A 65 -4.87 5.15 5.03
N LEU A 66 -5.71 4.13 4.91
CA LEU A 66 -6.35 3.79 3.64
C LEU A 66 -7.27 4.92 3.15
N CYS A 67 -8.03 5.54 4.04
CA CYS A 67 -8.86 6.70 3.70
C CYS A 67 -8.02 7.91 3.30
N THR A 68 -6.88 8.12 3.96
CA THR A 68 -5.93 9.18 3.58
C THR A 68 -5.45 8.98 2.14
N ILE A 69 -5.01 7.78 1.79
CA ILE A 69 -4.56 7.45 0.43
C ILE A 69 -5.72 7.57 -0.58
N ALA A 70 -6.90 7.10 -0.21
CA ALA A 70 -8.08 7.18 -1.07
C ALA A 70 -8.47 8.62 -1.41
N SER A 71 -8.18 9.58 -0.53
CA SER A 71 -8.45 10.99 -0.78
C SER A 71 -7.55 11.61 -1.85
N PHE A 72 -6.43 10.98 -2.18
CA PHE A 72 -5.54 11.43 -3.24
C PHE A 72 -6.09 11.05 -4.62
N PRO A 73 -5.76 11.79 -5.69
CA PRO A 73 -6.28 11.49 -7.02
C PRO A 73 -5.75 10.17 -7.58
N GLY A 74 -6.51 9.59 -8.51
CA GLY A 74 -6.18 8.38 -9.22
C GLY A 74 -6.66 7.10 -8.54
N LYS A 75 -6.65 5.99 -9.28
CA LYS A 75 -6.89 4.66 -8.73
C LYS A 75 -5.63 4.13 -8.07
N LYS A 76 -5.78 3.36 -7.01
CA LYS A 76 -4.66 2.82 -6.25
C LYS A 76 -4.77 1.30 -6.18
N LEU A 77 -3.69 0.63 -6.50
CA LEU A 77 -3.58 -0.82 -6.40
C LEU A 77 -2.50 -1.14 -5.38
N ILE A 78 -2.91 -1.74 -4.25
CA ILE A 78 -2.03 -2.03 -3.13
C ILE A 78 -1.66 -3.50 -3.08
N LEU A 79 -0.44 -3.78 -2.62
CA LEU A 79 0.08 -5.10 -2.37
C LEU A 79 0.54 -5.17 -0.91
N ARG A 80 0.45 -6.35 -0.29
CA ARG A 80 0.91 -6.53 1.08
C ARG A 80 2.42 -6.50 1.17
N GLY A 81 2.98 -5.62 2.00
CA GLY A 81 4.37 -5.62 2.41
C GLY A 81 4.59 -6.43 3.69
N ASN A 82 5.86 -6.67 4.03
CA ASN A 82 6.21 -7.46 5.21
C ASN A 82 5.89 -6.74 6.55
N HIS A 83 5.70 -5.44 6.52
CA HIS A 83 5.30 -4.65 7.70
C HIS A 83 3.80 -4.32 7.74
N ASP A 84 3.00 -4.81 6.79
CA ASP A 84 1.55 -4.62 6.79
C ASP A 84 0.87 -5.67 7.68
N TYR A 85 1.10 -5.59 8.98
CA TYR A 85 0.55 -6.53 9.97
C TYR A 85 -0.97 -6.51 10.03
N TRP A 86 -1.59 -5.41 9.61
CA TRP A 86 -3.04 -5.23 9.56
C TRP A 86 -3.71 -6.06 8.46
N TRP A 87 -2.95 -6.46 7.44
CA TRP A 87 -3.47 -7.23 6.31
C TRP A 87 -3.66 -8.69 6.75
N ASN A 88 -4.90 -9.06 7.01
CA ASN A 88 -5.27 -10.42 7.43
C ASN A 88 -5.73 -11.25 6.22
N SER A 89 -7.03 -11.42 6.01
CA SER A 89 -7.53 -12.10 4.82
C SER A 89 -7.77 -11.11 3.68
N LEU A 90 -7.55 -11.56 2.45
CA LEU A 90 -7.79 -10.75 1.26
C LEU A 90 -9.25 -10.28 1.19
N ALA A 91 -10.20 -11.16 1.53
CA ALA A 91 -11.62 -10.82 1.51
C ALA A 91 -11.96 -9.69 2.51
N LYS A 92 -11.39 -9.73 3.71
CA LYS A 92 -11.59 -8.67 4.73
C LYS A 92 -10.95 -7.36 4.30
N VAL A 93 -9.75 -7.41 3.74
CA VAL A 93 -9.08 -6.22 3.22
C VAL A 93 -9.91 -5.59 2.10
N ARG A 94 -10.34 -6.37 1.12
CA ARG A 94 -11.18 -5.89 0.02
C ARG A 94 -12.49 -5.28 0.50
N GLY A 95 -13.10 -5.86 1.53
CA GLY A 95 -14.32 -5.33 2.12
C GLY A 95 -14.13 -4.00 2.87
N ALA A 96 -12.90 -3.69 3.27
CA ALA A 96 -12.58 -2.48 4.01
C ALA A 96 -12.00 -1.36 3.14
N LEU A 97 -11.61 -1.65 1.90
CA LEU A 97 -11.01 -0.67 1.02
C LEU A 97 -12.02 0.41 0.62
N PRO A 98 -11.61 1.69 0.66
CA PRO A 98 -12.41 2.76 0.07
C PRO A 98 -12.57 2.60 -1.44
N GLU A 99 -13.54 3.31 -2.01
CA GLU A 99 -13.74 3.34 -3.45
C GLU A 99 -12.47 3.82 -4.19
N GLY A 100 -12.14 3.17 -5.30
CA GLY A 100 -10.96 3.49 -6.10
C GLY A 100 -9.67 2.85 -5.61
N MET A 101 -9.73 2.04 -4.57
CA MET A 101 -8.60 1.25 -4.08
C MET A 101 -8.84 -0.24 -4.30
N TYR A 102 -7.80 -0.94 -4.72
CA TYR A 102 -7.83 -2.35 -5.06
C TYR A 102 -6.67 -3.08 -4.38
N ALA A 103 -6.92 -4.29 -3.89
CA ALA A 103 -5.90 -5.14 -3.27
C ALA A 103 -5.51 -6.27 -4.22
N LEU A 104 -4.23 -6.36 -4.52
CA LEU A 104 -3.64 -7.37 -5.39
C LEU A 104 -2.97 -8.45 -4.54
N GLN A 105 -3.34 -9.72 -4.77
CA GLN A 105 -2.70 -10.85 -4.10
C GLN A 105 -2.87 -12.11 -4.95
N ASN A 106 -1.80 -12.50 -5.65
CA ASN A 106 -1.76 -13.68 -6.51
C ASN A 106 -2.84 -13.69 -7.61
N ASP A 107 -3.18 -12.52 -8.12
CA ASP A 107 -4.19 -12.33 -9.15
C ASP A 107 -3.81 -11.16 -10.07
N ALA A 108 -4.76 -10.68 -10.85
CA ALA A 108 -4.52 -9.57 -11.76
C ALA A 108 -5.74 -8.66 -11.83
N PHE A 109 -5.50 -7.39 -12.11
CA PHE A 109 -6.52 -6.38 -12.41
C PHE A 109 -6.27 -5.78 -13.78
N VAL A 110 -7.33 -5.44 -14.48
CA VAL A 110 -7.27 -4.77 -15.77
C VAL A 110 -7.80 -3.35 -15.63
N PHE A 111 -6.99 -2.38 -16.06
CA PHE A 111 -7.34 -0.97 -16.09
C PHE A 111 -7.17 -0.47 -17.53
N GLY A 112 -8.27 -0.27 -18.25
CA GLY A 112 -8.20 0.02 -19.68
C GLY A 112 -7.55 -1.12 -20.43
N ASP A 113 -6.46 -0.86 -21.13
CA ASP A 113 -5.63 -1.83 -21.87
C ASP A 113 -4.40 -2.30 -21.10
N VAL A 114 -4.31 -1.99 -19.81
CA VAL A 114 -3.17 -2.40 -18.96
C VAL A 114 -3.64 -3.44 -17.96
N ALA A 115 -2.95 -4.57 -17.90
CA ALA A 115 -3.14 -5.61 -16.88
C ALA A 115 -1.98 -5.55 -15.89
N ILE A 116 -2.32 -5.52 -14.61
CA ILE A 116 -1.36 -5.55 -13.51
C ILE A 116 -1.55 -6.85 -12.74
N ALA A 117 -0.52 -7.67 -12.72
CA ALA A 117 -0.48 -8.91 -11.94
C ALA A 117 0.60 -8.81 -10.87
N GLY A 118 0.42 -9.50 -9.77
CA GLY A 118 1.42 -9.47 -8.72
C GLY A 118 1.17 -10.43 -7.58
N SER A 119 2.24 -10.64 -6.83
CA SER A 119 2.31 -11.47 -5.65
C SER A 119 3.34 -10.86 -4.70
N ARG A 120 3.21 -11.14 -3.40
CA ARG A 120 4.30 -10.82 -2.48
C ARG A 120 5.49 -11.71 -2.79
N GLY A 121 6.71 -11.15 -2.80
CA GLY A 121 7.92 -11.89 -3.17
C GLY A 121 9.04 -11.77 -2.15
N TRP A 122 8.70 -11.41 -0.92
CA TRP A 122 9.71 -11.16 0.11
C TRP A 122 10.25 -12.43 0.78
N THR A 123 9.55 -13.56 0.67
CA THR A 123 10.07 -14.89 0.99
C THR A 123 9.67 -15.87 -0.11
N CYS A 124 10.62 -16.69 -0.55
CA CYS A 124 10.41 -17.66 -1.63
C CYS A 124 10.89 -19.03 -1.22
N PRO A 125 10.32 -20.12 -1.79
CA PRO A 125 10.81 -21.47 -1.53
C PRO A 125 12.32 -21.57 -1.72
N GLY A 126 13.01 -22.18 -0.74
CA GLY A 126 14.45 -22.31 -0.75
C GLY A 126 15.25 -21.13 -0.24
N SER A 127 14.61 -19.99 0.05
CA SER A 127 15.29 -18.84 0.64
C SER A 127 15.46 -18.98 2.15
N VAL A 128 16.45 -18.29 2.70
CA VAL A 128 16.65 -18.23 4.16
C VAL A 128 15.44 -17.57 4.79
N GLY A 129 14.88 -18.20 5.82
CA GLY A 129 13.69 -17.68 6.51
C GLY A 129 12.36 -18.09 5.89
N PHE A 130 12.37 -18.85 4.79
CA PHE A 130 11.14 -19.42 4.23
C PHE A 130 10.58 -20.52 5.16
N ASP A 131 9.28 -20.43 5.46
CA ASP A 131 8.55 -21.41 6.25
C ASP A 131 7.34 -21.89 5.45
N GLU A 132 7.34 -23.15 5.02
CA GLU A 132 6.24 -23.74 4.22
C GLU A 132 4.88 -23.69 4.92
N ALA A 133 4.87 -23.70 6.25
CA ALA A 133 3.63 -23.64 7.02
C ALA A 133 3.07 -22.23 7.15
N ALA A 134 3.93 -21.20 7.10
CA ALA A 134 3.57 -19.80 7.28
C ALA A 134 3.52 -19.04 5.95
N ASP A 135 4.34 -19.41 4.99
CA ASP A 135 4.51 -18.78 3.68
C ASP A 135 3.87 -19.62 2.57
#